data_a7847d8ebdaa98556d716606dca2cdc5
#
_entry.id   a7847d8ebdaa98556d716606dca2cdc5
#
_cell.length_a   1.000
_cell.length_b   1.000
_cell.length_c   1.000
_cell.angle_alpha   90.00
_cell.angle_beta   90.00
_cell.angle_gamma   90.00
#
_symmetry.space_group_name_H-M   'P 1'
#
loop_
_entity.id
_entity.type
_entity.pdbx_description
1 polymer ?
#
loop_
_entity_poly.entity_id
_entity_poly.type
_entity_poly.pdbx_seq_one_letter_code
_entity_poly.pdbx_strand_id
1 'polypeptide(L)'
;MEKSRIEYVLKKIEEQTSNAVEEQEKILENILKRNAETDYLNKFLHGQTDKQLFKKYVPVVTYEDIKSYIDRVIDGEPPNILTTEPIIEFILSSGTSGGEPKYVLSTAECSQKRASIPMLMEAVIHKHIEGLDKGKGMYLLFSNLDFDTPSGLKARMFSSSYLSSPTFKTTVCKYATTPIEIILSLNKPQSMYCQLLIGLIRRHEVLRIGTIFASTFPNCIKFLQDHWKDICSDIRTGHLSDLITEQDCRTPMSSFLLEPNSELADLLEPIFENESWEGIITKLWPKAKYIDAIVTGSMSQYIGLIDYYSGRLPIISTFYNSSEACFGINMEPLNKPWDVSYTFLPNMAYFEFIPVDKESPQKAQKLHFNGVSNEESIEKLENGNAQIVDLVDVKIGQCYEVVVTTLAGLYRYRVGDILKVTGFHNKSPKFQFVERQNVALSIDRDKTSEADLSKAIKAAEIELEARGFLLTAYSSFADTWSIPGRYVLFWELKLRDSNIDQLKLDSNTMEQCCRRVEESLDFTYKLFRKMNLIGPLEIRVVKFGAFDELMNFCVSRGAAPLQYKTPCCLKIKEAIEILDSRVVGKFFSNGNLA
;
A
#
# COMPACT_ATOMS: atom_id res chain seq x y z
N MET A 1 12.26 23.48 8.27
CA MET A 1 12.42 23.26 9.73
C MET A 1 13.61 24.06 10.21
N GLU A 2 13.59 24.64 11.44
CA GLU A 2 14.77 25.35 11.96
C GLU A 2 15.96 24.40 12.13
N LYS A 3 17.18 24.87 11.84
CA LYS A 3 18.40 24.06 11.86
C LYS A 3 18.61 23.38 13.21
N SER A 4 18.41 24.09 14.31
CA SER A 4 18.52 23.55 15.67
C SER A 4 17.55 22.38 15.94
N ARG A 5 16.33 22.44 15.37
CA ARG A 5 15.34 21.37 15.49
C ARG A 5 15.73 20.14 14.66
N ILE A 6 16.31 20.36 13.47
CA ILE A 6 16.83 19.27 12.64
C ILE A 6 17.94 18.52 13.40
N GLU A 7 18.92 19.24 13.92
CA GLU A 7 20.04 18.68 14.67
C GLU A 7 19.56 17.89 15.91
N TYR A 8 18.59 18.43 16.64
CA TYR A 8 17.99 17.75 17.80
C TYR A 8 17.31 16.43 17.40
N VAL A 9 16.54 16.43 16.32
CA VAL A 9 15.83 15.23 15.84
C VAL A 9 16.82 14.17 15.35
N LEU A 10 17.83 14.57 14.58
CA LEU A 10 18.87 13.64 14.11
C LEU A 10 19.65 13.04 15.29
N LYS A 11 20.00 13.86 16.30
CA LYS A 11 20.64 13.36 17.51
C LYS A 11 19.78 12.32 18.24
N LYS A 12 18.47 12.52 18.33
CA LYS A 12 17.56 11.52 18.92
C LYS A 12 17.54 10.20 18.13
N ILE A 13 17.54 10.25 16.80
CA ILE A 13 17.62 9.05 15.97
C ILE A 13 18.94 8.30 16.27
N GLU A 14 20.06 9.02 16.33
CA GLU A 14 21.36 8.41 16.64
C GLU A 14 21.39 7.78 18.04
N GLU A 15 20.85 8.46 19.06
CA GLU A 15 20.75 7.93 20.43
C GLU A 15 19.90 6.66 20.49
N GLN A 16 18.71 6.65 19.86
CA GLN A 16 17.81 5.52 19.86
C GLN A 16 18.40 4.32 19.13
N THR A 17 18.97 4.52 17.94
CA THR A 17 19.57 3.44 17.15
C THR A 17 20.85 2.88 17.76
N SER A 18 21.60 3.70 18.52
CA SER A 18 22.78 3.24 19.27
C SER A 18 22.41 2.39 20.49
N ASN A 19 21.25 2.64 21.09
CA ASN A 19 20.75 1.95 22.28
C ASN A 19 19.60 0.99 21.94
N ALA A 20 19.65 0.32 20.77
CA ALA A 20 18.55 -0.48 20.25
C ALA A 20 18.14 -1.64 21.19
N VAL A 21 19.07 -2.28 21.87
CA VAL A 21 18.79 -3.35 22.85
C VAL A 21 17.98 -2.78 24.01
N GLU A 22 18.50 -1.72 24.63
CA GLU A 22 17.90 -1.09 25.79
C GLU A 22 16.52 -0.49 25.48
N GLU A 23 16.32 0.07 24.27
CA GLU A 23 15.02 0.58 23.82
C GLU A 23 14.01 -0.55 23.63
N GLN A 24 14.41 -1.69 23.03
CA GLN A 24 13.55 -2.85 22.88
C GLN A 24 13.17 -3.47 24.23
N GLU A 25 14.12 -3.55 25.16
CA GLU A 25 13.85 -4.03 26.52
C GLU A 25 12.87 -3.14 27.27
N LYS A 26 13.04 -1.79 27.20
CA LYS A 26 12.14 -0.83 27.82
C LYS A 26 10.72 -0.93 27.26
N ILE A 27 10.58 -1.07 25.94
CA ILE A 27 9.27 -1.19 25.31
C ILE A 27 8.56 -2.46 25.79
N LEU A 28 9.21 -3.63 25.72
CA LEU A 28 8.61 -4.87 26.16
C LEU A 28 8.23 -4.80 27.65
N GLU A 29 9.13 -4.31 28.50
CA GLU A 29 8.86 -4.11 29.91
C GLU A 29 7.65 -3.20 30.16
N ASN A 30 7.55 -2.07 29.45
CA ASN A 30 6.40 -1.17 29.56
C ASN A 30 5.09 -1.82 29.14
N ILE A 31 5.10 -2.59 28.03
CA ILE A 31 3.93 -3.30 27.56
C ILE A 31 3.47 -4.34 28.61
N LEU A 32 4.40 -5.14 29.13
CA LEU A 32 4.08 -6.18 30.11
C LEU A 32 3.58 -5.57 31.43
N LYS A 33 4.24 -4.52 31.95
CA LYS A 33 3.79 -3.83 33.17
C LYS A 33 2.38 -3.27 33.08
N ARG A 34 1.96 -2.79 31.91
CA ARG A 34 0.64 -2.24 31.71
C ARG A 34 -0.41 -3.31 31.42
N ASN A 35 -0.07 -4.32 30.65
CA ASN A 35 -1.04 -5.23 30.03
C ASN A 35 -1.02 -6.67 30.57
N ALA A 36 -0.14 -7.03 31.52
CA ALA A 36 -0.07 -8.42 32.04
C ALA A 36 -1.39 -8.95 32.61
N GLU A 37 -2.22 -8.07 33.14
CA GLU A 37 -3.53 -8.39 33.71
C GLU A 37 -4.68 -8.38 32.70
N THR A 38 -4.43 -8.07 31.40
CA THR A 38 -5.46 -8.16 30.36
C THR A 38 -5.91 -9.60 30.17
N ASP A 39 -7.16 -9.83 29.75
CA ASP A 39 -7.72 -11.16 29.55
C ASP A 39 -6.79 -12.04 28.68
N TYR A 40 -6.24 -11.47 27.63
CA TYR A 40 -5.38 -12.20 26.70
C TYR A 40 -4.04 -12.60 27.35
N LEU A 41 -3.27 -11.64 27.91
CA LEU A 41 -1.96 -11.95 28.47
C LEU A 41 -2.04 -12.72 29.77
N ASN A 42 -3.03 -12.46 30.61
CA ASN A 42 -3.23 -13.15 31.88
C ASN A 42 -3.44 -14.66 31.69
N LYS A 43 -4.04 -15.07 30.58
CA LYS A 43 -4.18 -16.49 30.17
C LYS A 43 -2.83 -17.22 30.10
N PHE A 44 -1.77 -16.53 29.73
CA PHE A 44 -0.42 -17.11 29.52
C PHE A 44 0.57 -16.77 30.63
N LEU A 45 0.42 -15.59 31.24
CA LEU A 45 1.42 -15.03 32.16
C LEU A 45 0.92 -14.99 33.61
N HIS A 46 -0.38 -15.17 33.86
CA HIS A 46 -0.96 -15.11 35.20
C HIS A 46 -0.56 -13.86 35.98
N GLY A 47 -0.63 -12.68 35.31
CA GLY A 47 -0.25 -11.39 35.87
C GLY A 47 1.27 -11.11 35.96
N GLN A 48 2.12 -12.07 35.56
CA GLN A 48 3.56 -11.88 35.59
C GLN A 48 4.07 -11.00 34.44
N THR A 49 5.12 -10.21 34.73
CA THR A 49 5.70 -9.25 33.76
C THR A 49 7.08 -9.66 33.27
N ASP A 50 7.47 -10.91 33.49
CA ASP A 50 8.77 -11.42 33.11
C ASP A 50 8.87 -11.63 31.59
N LYS A 51 9.94 -11.07 31.01
CA LYS A 51 10.19 -11.09 29.55
C LYS A 51 10.50 -12.50 29.03
N GLN A 52 11.13 -13.36 29.82
CA GLN A 52 11.45 -14.74 29.42
C GLN A 52 10.20 -15.61 29.43
N LEU A 53 9.31 -15.40 30.41
CA LEU A 53 8.00 -16.05 30.43
C LEU A 53 7.15 -15.60 29.24
N PHE A 54 7.18 -14.31 28.89
CA PHE A 54 6.48 -13.80 27.71
C PHE A 54 6.96 -14.52 26.43
N LYS A 55 8.26 -14.57 26.17
CA LYS A 55 8.82 -15.25 25.00
C LYS A 55 8.52 -16.75 24.97
N LYS A 56 8.44 -17.37 26.14
CA LYS A 56 8.23 -18.82 26.28
C LYS A 56 6.77 -19.24 26.14
N TYR A 57 5.84 -18.50 26.72
CA TYR A 57 4.46 -18.94 26.86
C TYR A 57 3.46 -18.19 25.98
N VAL A 58 3.70 -16.93 25.62
CA VAL A 58 2.83 -16.21 24.71
C VAL A 58 3.10 -16.68 23.28
N PRO A 59 2.09 -17.25 22.58
CA PRO A 59 2.30 -17.79 21.24
C PRO A 59 2.52 -16.68 20.20
N VAL A 60 3.17 -17.05 19.10
CA VAL A 60 3.19 -16.24 17.88
C VAL A 60 1.87 -16.47 17.15
N VAL A 61 1.19 -15.38 16.79
CA VAL A 61 -0.19 -15.42 16.30
C VAL A 61 -0.39 -14.68 14.99
N THR A 62 -1.41 -15.11 14.27
CA THR A 62 -1.97 -14.42 13.11
C THR A 62 -3.19 -13.58 13.51
N TYR A 63 -3.81 -12.87 12.57
CA TYR A 63 -5.04 -12.15 12.84
C TYR A 63 -6.19 -13.05 13.24
N GLU A 64 -6.29 -14.21 12.61
CA GLU A 64 -7.37 -15.19 12.87
C GLU A 64 -7.37 -15.65 14.33
N ASP A 65 -6.19 -15.80 14.93
CA ASP A 65 -6.03 -16.26 16.32
C ASP A 65 -6.51 -15.22 17.34
N ILE A 66 -6.46 -13.93 16.99
CA ILE A 66 -6.82 -12.83 17.90
C ILE A 66 -8.12 -12.11 17.50
N LYS A 67 -8.69 -12.45 16.34
CA LYS A 67 -9.88 -11.80 15.79
C LYS A 67 -11.03 -11.76 16.79
N SER A 68 -11.30 -12.87 17.47
CA SER A 68 -12.39 -12.97 18.44
C SER A 68 -12.26 -11.97 19.62
N TYR A 69 -11.04 -11.65 20.04
CA TYR A 69 -10.79 -10.63 21.08
C TYR A 69 -10.99 -9.22 20.53
N ILE A 70 -10.57 -8.99 19.28
CA ILE A 70 -10.75 -7.69 18.61
C ILE A 70 -12.23 -7.43 18.37
N ASP A 71 -13.00 -8.42 17.90
CA ASP A 71 -14.43 -8.32 17.64
C ASP A 71 -15.19 -7.93 18.91
N ARG A 72 -14.87 -8.49 20.07
CA ARG A 72 -15.46 -8.12 21.37
C ARG A 72 -15.26 -6.63 21.69
N VAL A 73 -14.06 -6.09 21.42
CA VAL A 73 -13.78 -4.65 21.62
C VAL A 73 -14.55 -3.78 20.63
N ILE A 74 -14.68 -4.23 19.37
CA ILE A 74 -15.49 -3.56 18.33
C ILE A 74 -16.96 -3.50 18.75
N ASP A 75 -17.47 -4.55 19.38
CA ASP A 75 -18.84 -4.67 19.85
C ASP A 75 -19.12 -3.87 21.14
N GLY A 76 -18.08 -3.24 21.72
CA GLY A 76 -18.19 -2.32 22.85
C GLY A 76 -17.81 -2.93 24.21
N GLU A 77 -17.24 -4.13 24.25
CA GLU A 77 -16.64 -4.62 25.49
C GLU A 77 -15.39 -3.79 25.86
N PRO A 78 -15.06 -3.69 27.16
CA PRO A 78 -13.91 -2.91 27.61
C PRO A 78 -12.60 -3.37 26.98
N PRO A 79 -11.67 -2.45 26.63
CA PRO A 79 -10.41 -2.80 25.95
C PRO A 79 -9.43 -3.61 26.81
N ASN A 80 -9.66 -3.72 28.12
CA ASN A 80 -8.85 -4.57 29.03
C ASN A 80 -8.78 -6.05 28.62
N ILE A 81 -9.54 -6.45 27.62
CA ILE A 81 -9.39 -7.73 26.92
C ILE A 81 -7.98 -7.85 26.31
N LEU A 82 -7.49 -6.80 25.65
CA LEU A 82 -6.21 -6.74 24.93
C LEU A 82 -5.25 -5.68 25.47
N THR A 83 -5.75 -4.55 25.99
CA THR A 83 -4.93 -3.45 26.48
C THR A 83 -5.64 -2.70 27.60
N THR A 84 -4.89 -2.22 28.58
CA THR A 84 -5.43 -1.35 29.64
C THR A 84 -5.55 0.11 29.19
N GLU A 85 -4.97 0.46 28.04
CA GLU A 85 -5.01 1.81 27.50
C GLU A 85 -6.37 2.08 26.81
N PRO A 86 -6.92 3.29 26.94
CA PRO A 86 -8.11 3.67 26.20
C PRO A 86 -7.89 3.60 24.69
N ILE A 87 -8.76 2.91 23.98
CA ILE A 87 -8.78 2.89 22.52
C ILE A 87 -9.45 4.16 22.01
N ILE A 88 -8.83 4.85 21.07
CA ILE A 88 -9.35 6.09 20.48
C ILE A 88 -9.96 5.89 19.08
N GLU A 89 -9.52 4.86 18.38
CA GLU A 89 -9.97 4.50 17.04
C GLU A 89 -9.52 3.09 16.68
N PHE A 90 -10.09 2.54 15.59
CA PHE A 90 -9.57 1.35 14.91
C PHE A 90 -8.89 1.75 13.60
N ILE A 91 -7.74 1.16 13.31
CA ILE A 91 -7.09 1.30 12.01
C ILE A 91 -7.48 0.12 11.13
N LEU A 92 -8.06 0.42 9.97
CA LEU A 92 -8.38 -0.59 8.96
C LEU A 92 -7.12 -0.98 8.20
N SER A 93 -6.81 -2.26 8.19
CA SER A 93 -5.79 -2.81 7.31
C SER A 93 -6.36 -2.98 5.89
N SER A 94 -5.52 -2.78 4.87
CA SER A 94 -5.84 -3.18 3.50
C SER A 94 -5.79 -4.69 3.28
N GLY A 95 -5.26 -5.46 4.25
CA GLY A 95 -5.38 -6.91 4.30
C GLY A 95 -6.72 -7.33 4.87
N THR A 96 -7.22 -8.49 4.43
CA THR A 96 -8.51 -9.01 4.84
C THR A 96 -8.41 -10.34 5.58
N SER A 97 -9.46 -10.68 6.30
CA SER A 97 -9.68 -11.94 6.95
C SER A 97 -11.06 -12.43 6.51
N GLY A 98 -11.10 -13.53 5.75
CA GLY A 98 -12.37 -14.03 5.21
C GLY A 98 -13.12 -13.03 4.30
N GLY A 99 -12.42 -12.07 3.68
CA GLY A 99 -13.00 -11.02 2.84
C GLY A 99 -13.36 -9.72 3.57
N GLU A 100 -13.29 -9.70 4.91
CA GLU A 100 -13.55 -8.53 5.75
C GLU A 100 -12.26 -7.78 6.10
N PRO A 101 -12.30 -6.44 6.28
CA PRO A 101 -11.13 -5.67 6.67
C PRO A 101 -10.65 -6.08 8.08
N LYS A 102 -9.34 -6.11 8.29
CA LYS A 102 -8.75 -6.34 9.59
C LYS A 102 -8.75 -5.04 10.39
N TYR A 103 -9.19 -5.11 11.62
CA TYR A 103 -9.20 -4.00 12.56
C TYR A 103 -7.99 -4.08 13.49
N VAL A 104 -7.28 -2.98 13.64
CA VAL A 104 -6.15 -2.85 14.56
C VAL A 104 -6.48 -1.76 15.57
N LEU A 105 -6.37 -2.08 16.85
CA LEU A 105 -6.64 -1.15 17.93
C LEU A 105 -5.60 -0.03 17.94
N SER A 106 -6.02 1.19 18.20
CA SER A 106 -5.15 2.36 18.26
C SER A 106 -5.37 3.17 19.52
N THR A 107 -4.32 3.36 20.30
CA THR A 107 -4.29 4.22 21.49
C THR A 107 -3.73 5.60 21.15
N ALA A 108 -3.88 6.55 22.07
CA ALA A 108 -3.30 7.89 21.91
C ALA A 108 -1.77 7.85 21.73
N GLU A 109 -1.07 6.96 22.46
CA GLU A 109 0.38 6.78 22.32
C GLU A 109 0.76 6.25 20.94
N CYS A 110 0.02 5.25 20.42
CA CYS A 110 0.23 4.73 19.06
C CYS A 110 0.03 5.82 18.00
N SER A 111 -1.02 6.62 18.13
CA SER A 111 -1.31 7.75 17.25
C SER A 111 -0.19 8.81 17.30
N GLN A 112 0.32 9.14 18.48
CA GLN A 112 1.41 10.09 18.65
C GLN A 112 2.73 9.57 18.04
N LYS A 113 3.07 8.29 18.21
CA LYS A 113 4.22 7.65 17.58
C LYS A 113 4.14 7.74 16.06
N ARG A 114 2.97 7.39 15.47
CA ARG A 114 2.73 7.54 14.03
C ARG A 114 2.92 8.97 13.54
N ALA A 115 2.36 9.93 14.27
CA ALA A 115 2.43 11.35 13.93
C ALA A 115 3.86 11.93 14.02
N SER A 116 4.79 11.28 14.71
CA SER A 116 6.19 11.71 14.81
C SER A 116 7.03 11.35 13.57
N ILE A 117 6.67 10.33 12.81
CA ILE A 117 7.44 9.81 11.66
C ILE A 117 7.76 10.89 10.61
N PRO A 118 6.80 11.69 10.13
CA PRO A 118 7.09 12.73 9.15
C PRO A 118 8.12 13.75 9.63
N MET A 119 8.14 14.06 10.94
CA MET A 119 9.15 14.97 11.51
C MET A 119 10.55 14.35 11.48
N LEU A 120 10.66 13.04 11.76
CA LEU A 120 11.93 12.32 11.66
C LEU A 120 12.44 12.33 10.22
N MET A 121 11.57 12.04 9.26
CA MET A 121 11.90 12.03 7.84
C MET A 121 12.27 13.41 7.31
N GLU A 122 11.53 14.43 7.70
CA GLU A 122 11.85 15.81 7.33
C GLU A 122 13.28 16.18 7.76
N ALA A 123 13.70 15.79 8.98
CA ALA A 123 15.06 16.03 9.45
C ALA A 123 16.12 15.28 8.62
N VAL A 124 15.85 14.01 8.29
CA VAL A 124 16.75 13.21 7.44
C VAL A 124 16.86 13.81 6.04
N ILE A 125 15.74 14.17 5.42
CA ILE A 125 15.74 14.73 4.06
C ILE A 125 16.47 16.08 4.01
N HIS A 126 16.25 16.95 4.99
CA HIS A 126 16.96 18.24 5.10
C HIS A 126 18.49 18.09 5.25
N LYS A 127 18.98 16.97 5.82
CA LYS A 127 20.41 16.66 5.88
C LYS A 127 20.99 16.38 4.49
N HIS A 128 20.19 15.87 3.54
CA HIS A 128 20.64 15.42 2.22
C HIS A 128 20.28 16.39 1.10
N ILE A 129 19.24 17.20 1.26
CA ILE A 129 18.77 18.15 0.25
C ILE A 129 18.67 19.55 0.86
N GLU A 130 19.51 20.44 0.36
CA GLU A 130 19.57 21.83 0.85
C GLU A 130 18.42 22.70 0.33
N GLY A 131 18.08 23.74 1.10
CA GLY A 131 17.17 24.82 0.70
C GLY A 131 15.69 24.41 0.62
N LEU A 132 15.29 23.34 1.30
CA LEU A 132 13.87 22.93 1.39
C LEU A 132 13.03 23.87 2.29
N ASP A 133 13.69 24.68 3.10
CA ASP A 133 13.12 25.73 3.94
C ASP A 133 12.67 26.96 3.14
N LYS A 134 13.11 27.09 1.87
CA LYS A 134 12.85 28.24 0.99
C LYS A 134 11.56 28.13 0.16
N GLY A 135 10.79 27.08 0.38
CA GLY A 135 9.54 26.85 -0.36
C GLY A 135 8.63 25.85 0.31
N LYS A 136 7.73 25.25 -0.46
CA LYS A 136 6.65 24.39 0.01
C LYS A 136 6.67 23.01 -0.65
N GLY A 137 5.92 22.10 -0.06
CA GLY A 137 5.60 20.81 -0.66
C GLY A 137 4.20 20.83 -1.29
N MET A 138 4.09 20.37 -2.51
CA MET A 138 2.81 20.03 -3.12
C MET A 138 2.54 18.55 -2.80
N TYR A 139 1.74 18.31 -1.76
CA TYR A 139 1.37 16.97 -1.35
C TYR A 139 -0.04 16.66 -1.84
N LEU A 140 -0.14 15.71 -2.79
CA LEU A 140 -1.40 15.21 -3.34
C LEU A 140 -1.95 14.13 -2.38
N LEU A 141 -2.67 14.60 -1.38
CA LEU A 141 -3.19 13.80 -0.28
C LEU A 141 -4.72 13.83 -0.28
N PHE A 142 -5.32 12.68 0.04
CA PHE A 142 -6.78 12.51 -0.01
C PHE A 142 -7.25 11.76 1.23
N SER A 143 -8.26 12.32 1.89
CA SER A 143 -8.95 11.64 2.99
C SER A 143 -9.93 10.59 2.47
N ASN A 144 -10.22 9.60 3.29
CA ASN A 144 -11.24 8.59 3.03
C ASN A 144 -12.33 8.69 4.09
N LEU A 145 -13.49 8.12 3.80
CA LEU A 145 -14.59 8.01 4.75
C LEU A 145 -14.15 7.23 6.00
N ASP A 146 -14.62 7.71 7.13
CA ASP A 146 -14.58 6.99 8.39
C ASP A 146 -15.79 6.05 8.48
N PHE A 147 -15.64 4.93 9.19
CA PHE A 147 -16.70 3.98 9.46
C PHE A 147 -17.03 4.00 10.95
N ASP A 148 -18.31 3.92 11.27
CA ASP A 148 -18.76 3.76 12.66
C ASP A 148 -18.68 2.28 13.07
N THR A 149 -18.28 2.03 14.32
CA THR A 149 -18.31 0.69 14.91
C THR A 149 -19.40 0.62 15.99
N PRO A 150 -19.87 -0.58 16.34
CA PRO A 150 -20.85 -0.76 17.43
C PRO A 150 -20.40 -0.14 18.77
N SER A 151 -19.10 -0.11 19.04
CA SER A 151 -18.53 0.54 20.24
C SER A 151 -18.66 2.08 20.23
N GLY A 152 -19.09 2.69 19.12
CA GLY A 152 -19.11 4.14 18.94
C GLY A 152 -17.76 4.76 18.55
N LEU A 153 -16.70 3.98 18.46
CA LEU A 153 -15.40 4.42 17.97
C LEU A 153 -15.37 4.41 16.44
N LYS A 154 -14.56 5.30 15.85
CA LYS A 154 -14.36 5.32 14.40
C LYS A 154 -13.34 4.26 13.96
N ALA A 155 -13.64 3.61 12.84
CA ALA A 155 -12.69 2.81 12.10
C ALA A 155 -12.28 3.57 10.84
N ARG A 156 -10.99 3.70 10.58
CA ARG A 156 -10.47 4.48 9.46
C ARG A 156 -9.18 3.92 8.89
N MET A 157 -8.92 4.24 7.63
CA MET A 157 -7.64 3.91 7.01
C MET A 157 -6.49 4.65 7.72
N PHE A 158 -5.30 4.03 7.78
CA PHE A 158 -4.12 4.63 8.41
C PHE A 158 -3.84 6.06 7.92
N SER A 159 -3.93 6.31 6.59
CA SER A 159 -3.74 7.65 6.02
C SER A 159 -4.75 8.66 6.53
N SER A 160 -6.03 8.29 6.62
CA SER A 160 -7.10 9.18 7.11
C SER A 160 -6.93 9.49 8.60
N SER A 161 -6.51 8.51 9.41
CA SER A 161 -6.14 8.73 10.81
C SER A 161 -5.02 9.77 10.94
N TYR A 162 -3.96 9.64 10.14
CA TYR A 162 -2.86 10.60 10.13
C TYR A 162 -3.30 12.00 9.68
N LEU A 163 -4.04 12.12 8.56
CA LEU A 163 -4.52 13.40 8.03
C LEU A 163 -5.46 14.13 9.00
N SER A 164 -6.23 13.39 9.79
CA SER A 164 -7.14 13.94 10.81
C SER A 164 -6.42 14.36 12.09
N SER A 165 -5.16 13.95 12.29
CA SER A 165 -4.43 14.19 13.54
C SER A 165 -4.13 15.66 13.78
N PRO A 166 -4.12 16.13 15.06
CA PRO A 166 -3.72 17.50 15.41
C PRO A 166 -2.32 17.86 14.90
N THR A 167 -1.40 16.89 14.91
CA THR A 167 -0.02 17.08 14.45
C THR A 167 0.04 17.39 12.96
N PHE A 168 -0.72 16.64 12.13
CA PHE A 168 -0.82 16.94 10.71
C PHE A 168 -1.37 18.34 10.48
N LYS A 169 -2.51 18.68 11.12
CA LYS A 169 -3.16 19.98 10.99
C LYS A 169 -2.24 21.15 11.33
N THR A 170 -1.44 21.02 12.35
CA THR A 170 -0.55 22.13 12.80
C THR A 170 0.77 22.20 12.06
N THR A 171 1.26 21.09 11.55
CA THR A 171 2.61 21.00 10.96
C THR A 171 2.56 21.11 9.44
N VAL A 172 1.71 20.35 8.76
CA VAL A 172 1.68 20.29 7.29
C VAL A 172 1.14 21.57 6.68
N CYS A 173 0.15 22.20 7.30
CA CYS A 173 -0.38 23.50 6.84
C CYS A 173 0.68 24.58 6.67
N LYS A 174 1.79 24.51 7.42
CA LYS A 174 2.89 25.48 7.30
C LYS A 174 3.75 25.27 6.05
N TYR A 175 3.88 24.02 5.61
CA TYR A 175 4.83 23.62 4.56
C TYR A 175 4.15 23.12 3.29
N ALA A 176 2.84 22.87 3.31
CA ALA A 176 2.07 22.47 2.14
C ALA A 176 1.62 23.68 1.30
N THR A 177 1.45 23.46 0.01
CA THR A 177 0.83 24.46 -0.88
C THR A 177 -0.66 24.57 -0.64
N THR A 178 -1.31 23.46 -0.31
CA THR A 178 -2.77 23.29 -0.27
C THR A 178 -3.31 23.44 1.16
N PRO A 179 -4.40 24.18 1.36
CA PRO A 179 -5.15 24.24 2.61
C PRO A 179 -5.67 22.87 3.05
N ILE A 180 -5.78 22.67 4.36
CA ILE A 180 -6.17 21.39 4.92
C ILE A 180 -7.61 21.00 4.59
N GLU A 181 -8.51 21.97 4.49
CA GLU A 181 -9.91 21.77 4.17
C GLU A 181 -10.06 21.06 2.83
N ILE A 182 -9.26 21.44 1.83
CA ILE A 182 -9.23 20.81 0.50
C ILE A 182 -8.69 19.36 0.60
N ILE A 183 -7.64 19.14 1.39
CA ILE A 183 -7.05 17.79 1.59
C ILE A 183 -8.05 16.85 2.28
N LEU A 184 -8.84 17.37 3.21
CA LEU A 184 -9.82 16.58 3.98
C LEU A 184 -11.16 16.43 3.27
N SER A 185 -11.40 17.12 2.16
CA SER A 185 -12.63 16.97 1.37
C SER A 185 -12.80 15.53 0.90
N LEU A 186 -14.00 14.99 1.09
CA LEU A 186 -14.34 13.62 0.68
C LEU A 186 -14.60 13.49 -0.81
N ASN A 187 -14.86 14.60 -1.50
CA ASN A 187 -14.99 14.65 -2.96
C ASN A 187 -13.59 14.70 -3.59
N LYS A 188 -12.99 13.54 -3.81
CA LYS A 188 -11.61 13.41 -4.31
C LYS A 188 -11.36 14.10 -5.64
N PRO A 189 -12.22 13.99 -6.67
CA PRO A 189 -12.02 14.72 -7.92
C PRO A 189 -11.93 16.23 -7.72
N GLN A 190 -12.81 16.83 -6.92
CA GLN A 190 -12.78 18.27 -6.67
C GLN A 190 -11.58 18.68 -5.81
N SER A 191 -11.23 17.86 -4.80
CA SER A 191 -10.02 18.05 -4.01
C SER A 191 -8.77 17.98 -4.89
N MET A 192 -8.67 16.99 -5.80
CA MET A 192 -7.54 16.83 -6.73
C MET A 192 -7.41 18.03 -7.66
N TYR A 193 -8.54 18.48 -8.24
CA TYR A 193 -8.58 19.68 -9.08
C TYR A 193 -7.99 20.89 -8.35
N CYS A 194 -8.49 21.16 -7.15
CA CYS A 194 -8.02 22.31 -6.36
C CYS A 194 -6.56 22.19 -5.92
N GLN A 195 -6.10 20.99 -5.54
CA GLN A 195 -4.70 20.75 -5.17
C GLN A 195 -3.75 21.02 -6.36
N LEU A 196 -4.11 20.54 -7.55
CA LEU A 196 -3.33 20.77 -8.77
C LEU A 196 -3.36 22.24 -9.18
N LEU A 197 -4.52 22.89 -9.17
CA LEU A 197 -4.67 24.31 -9.49
C LEU A 197 -3.83 25.19 -8.56
N ILE A 198 -3.89 24.98 -7.25
CA ILE A 198 -3.05 25.71 -6.26
C ILE A 198 -1.57 25.44 -6.52
N GLY A 199 -1.21 24.16 -6.79
CA GLY A 199 0.16 23.79 -7.12
C GLY A 199 0.71 24.52 -8.34
N LEU A 200 -0.11 24.75 -9.36
CA LEU A 200 0.26 25.51 -10.56
C LEU A 200 0.34 27.01 -10.31
N ILE A 201 -0.60 27.59 -9.58
CA ILE A 201 -0.55 29.01 -9.17
C ILE A 201 0.73 29.28 -8.36
N ARG A 202 1.11 28.35 -7.47
CA ARG A 202 2.30 28.46 -6.62
C ARG A 202 3.52 27.73 -7.19
N ARG A 203 3.59 27.47 -8.49
CA ARG A 203 4.62 26.65 -9.13
C ARG A 203 6.08 27.00 -8.74
N HIS A 204 6.35 28.26 -8.45
CA HIS A 204 7.68 28.74 -8.06
C HIS A 204 8.01 28.55 -6.57
N GLU A 205 7.01 28.17 -5.75
CA GLU A 205 7.21 27.81 -4.34
C GLU A 205 7.41 26.31 -4.15
N VAL A 206 7.02 25.47 -5.13
CA VAL A 206 7.05 24.01 -5.02
C VAL A 206 8.49 23.49 -5.12
N LEU A 207 8.98 22.94 -4.03
CA LEU A 207 10.31 22.30 -3.94
C LEU A 207 10.25 20.78 -3.88
N ARG A 208 9.09 20.21 -3.59
CA ARG A 208 8.85 18.78 -3.53
C ARG A 208 7.41 18.48 -3.91
N ILE A 209 7.21 17.33 -4.52
CA ILE A 209 5.89 16.83 -4.89
C ILE A 209 5.73 15.46 -4.25
N GLY A 210 4.64 15.26 -3.52
CA GLY A 210 4.46 14.05 -2.74
C GLY A 210 3.08 13.44 -2.87
N THR A 211 3.09 12.11 -2.82
CA THR A 211 1.92 11.26 -2.58
C THR A 211 2.27 10.24 -1.51
N ILE A 212 1.30 9.69 -0.78
CA ILE A 212 1.64 8.64 0.19
C ILE A 212 2.16 7.40 -0.54
N PHE A 213 1.44 6.95 -1.58
CA PHE A 213 1.77 5.76 -2.36
C PHE A 213 2.03 6.12 -3.82
N ALA A 214 2.98 5.44 -4.44
CA ALA A 214 3.37 5.67 -5.82
C ALA A 214 2.21 5.52 -6.83
N SER A 215 1.23 4.67 -6.57
CA SER A 215 0.03 4.48 -7.39
C SER A 215 -0.81 5.74 -7.58
N THR A 216 -0.83 6.63 -6.59
CA THR A 216 -1.59 7.89 -6.64
C THR A 216 -1.00 8.89 -7.64
N PHE A 217 0.30 8.88 -7.83
CA PHE A 217 1.00 9.86 -8.67
C PHE A 217 0.55 9.83 -10.14
N PRO A 218 0.59 8.69 -10.87
CA PRO A 218 0.12 8.64 -12.24
C PRO A 218 -1.38 8.96 -12.38
N ASN A 219 -2.20 8.63 -11.38
CA ASN A 219 -3.62 9.01 -11.37
C ASN A 219 -3.80 10.54 -11.33
N CYS A 220 -2.98 11.25 -10.55
CA CYS A 220 -3.00 12.73 -10.51
C CYS A 220 -2.52 13.35 -11.83
N ILE A 221 -1.51 12.74 -12.48
CA ILE A 221 -1.04 13.22 -13.79
C ILE A 221 -2.11 12.99 -14.86
N LYS A 222 -2.75 11.82 -14.87
CA LYS A 222 -3.86 11.53 -15.79
C LYS A 222 -5.02 12.50 -15.58
N PHE A 223 -5.40 12.78 -14.35
CA PHE A 223 -6.41 13.78 -14.02
C PHE A 223 -6.03 15.17 -14.55
N LEU A 224 -4.77 15.56 -14.41
CA LEU A 224 -4.27 16.82 -14.97
C LEU A 224 -4.35 16.84 -16.50
N GLN A 225 -4.05 15.72 -17.17
CA GLN A 225 -4.21 15.57 -18.63
C GLN A 225 -5.66 15.79 -19.09
N ASP A 226 -6.60 15.31 -18.30
CA ASP A 226 -8.02 15.40 -18.65
C ASP A 226 -8.62 16.80 -18.37
N HIS A 227 -8.04 17.58 -17.41
CA HIS A 227 -8.62 18.83 -16.90
C HIS A 227 -7.75 20.08 -17.07
N TRP A 228 -6.59 20.01 -17.72
CA TRP A 228 -5.67 21.16 -17.81
C TRP A 228 -6.31 22.38 -18.48
N LYS A 229 -7.23 22.20 -19.44
CA LYS A 229 -7.92 23.30 -20.13
C LYS A 229 -8.79 24.09 -19.17
N ASP A 230 -9.56 23.40 -18.34
CA ASP A 230 -10.39 24.05 -17.31
C ASP A 230 -9.52 24.76 -16.29
N ILE A 231 -8.43 24.14 -15.86
CA ILE A 231 -7.46 24.73 -14.92
C ILE A 231 -6.81 26.00 -15.51
N CYS A 232 -6.39 25.97 -16.77
CA CYS A 232 -5.86 27.16 -17.43
C CYS A 232 -6.92 28.28 -17.60
N SER A 233 -8.16 27.91 -17.88
CA SER A 233 -9.30 28.84 -17.92
C SER A 233 -9.52 29.52 -16.56
N ASP A 234 -9.53 28.74 -15.47
CA ASP A 234 -9.69 29.27 -14.12
C ASP A 234 -8.55 30.21 -13.73
N ILE A 235 -7.31 29.87 -14.07
CA ILE A 235 -6.15 30.75 -13.86
C ILE A 235 -6.29 32.03 -14.69
N ARG A 236 -6.67 31.93 -15.96
CA ARG A 236 -6.81 33.05 -16.88
C ARG A 236 -7.86 34.04 -16.42
N THR A 237 -9.02 33.51 -15.97
CA THR A 237 -10.18 34.35 -15.63
C THR A 237 -10.20 34.78 -14.16
N GLY A 238 -9.44 34.12 -13.28
CA GLY A 238 -9.53 34.32 -11.84
C GLY A 238 -10.82 33.74 -11.22
N HIS A 239 -11.55 32.91 -11.96
CA HIS A 239 -12.84 32.35 -11.54
C HIS A 239 -12.75 30.84 -11.47
N LEU A 240 -13.11 30.27 -10.30
CA LEU A 240 -13.13 28.83 -10.12
C LEU A 240 -14.31 28.21 -10.88
N SER A 241 -14.03 27.17 -11.63
CA SER A 241 -15.02 26.38 -12.39
C SER A 241 -16.25 26.01 -11.54
N ASP A 242 -17.43 26.08 -12.17
CA ASP A 242 -18.69 25.66 -11.55
C ASP A 242 -18.76 24.15 -11.30
N LEU A 243 -17.87 23.36 -11.85
CA LEU A 243 -17.70 21.94 -11.54
C LEU A 243 -17.28 21.70 -10.07
N ILE A 244 -16.68 22.71 -9.43
CA ILE A 244 -16.28 22.65 -8.02
C ILE A 244 -17.44 23.15 -7.17
N THR A 245 -18.20 22.23 -6.61
CA THR A 245 -19.42 22.52 -5.83
C THR A 245 -19.23 22.43 -4.32
N GLU A 246 -18.24 21.63 -3.88
CA GLU A 246 -17.96 21.40 -2.47
C GLU A 246 -17.44 22.67 -1.78
N GLN A 247 -18.08 23.06 -0.69
CA GLN A 247 -17.70 24.27 0.05
C GLN A 247 -16.30 24.17 0.66
N ASP A 248 -15.89 22.97 1.09
CA ASP A 248 -14.54 22.70 1.61
C ASP A 248 -13.45 22.91 0.55
N CYS A 249 -13.80 22.88 -0.72
CA CYS A 249 -12.94 23.23 -1.84
C CYS A 249 -13.11 24.69 -2.25
N ARG A 250 -14.34 25.16 -2.47
CA ARG A 250 -14.61 26.53 -2.97
C ARG A 250 -14.15 27.63 -2.03
N THR A 251 -14.47 27.50 -0.75
CA THR A 251 -14.17 28.56 0.23
C THR A 251 -12.67 28.84 0.34
N PRO A 252 -11.78 27.85 0.51
CA PRO A 252 -10.35 28.11 0.53
C PRO A 252 -9.81 28.63 -0.81
N MET A 253 -10.37 28.18 -1.95
CA MET A 253 -9.93 28.61 -3.29
C MET A 253 -10.09 30.11 -3.53
N SER A 254 -11.06 30.76 -2.87
CA SER A 254 -11.26 32.21 -2.98
C SER A 254 -10.03 33.04 -2.57
N SER A 255 -9.13 32.47 -1.76
CA SER A 255 -7.87 33.14 -1.38
C SER A 255 -6.72 32.96 -2.39
N PHE A 256 -6.90 32.11 -3.39
CA PHE A 256 -5.88 31.81 -4.42
C PHE A 256 -6.23 32.41 -5.79
N LEU A 257 -7.51 32.42 -6.14
CA LEU A 257 -8.03 33.01 -7.38
C LEU A 257 -8.59 34.40 -7.09
N LEU A 258 -7.71 35.34 -6.75
CA LEU A 258 -8.11 36.71 -6.41
C LEU A 258 -8.21 37.59 -7.66
N GLU A 259 -7.35 37.36 -8.66
CA GLU A 259 -7.24 38.15 -9.86
C GLU A 259 -6.94 37.27 -11.09
N PRO A 260 -7.41 37.65 -12.29
CA PRO A 260 -7.03 37.01 -13.54
C PRO A 260 -5.51 36.96 -13.73
N ASN A 261 -4.99 35.82 -14.19
CA ASN A 261 -3.57 35.66 -14.47
C ASN A 261 -3.36 35.04 -15.87
N SER A 262 -3.56 35.87 -16.89
CA SER A 262 -3.39 35.45 -18.29
C SER A 262 -1.95 35.05 -18.61
N GLU A 263 -0.95 35.71 -18.01
CA GLU A 263 0.46 35.43 -18.26
C GLU A 263 0.83 34.00 -17.83
N LEU A 264 0.31 33.55 -16.67
CA LEU A 264 0.52 32.20 -16.21
C LEU A 264 -0.19 31.18 -17.09
N ALA A 265 -1.42 31.45 -17.51
CA ALA A 265 -2.17 30.57 -18.40
C ALA A 265 -1.45 30.41 -19.75
N ASP A 266 -1.02 31.54 -20.37
CA ASP A 266 -0.26 31.55 -21.63
C ASP A 266 1.07 30.80 -21.54
N LEU A 267 1.69 30.79 -20.36
CA LEU A 267 2.91 30.02 -20.10
C LEU A 267 2.64 28.51 -19.97
N LEU A 268 1.52 28.12 -19.37
CA LEU A 268 1.21 26.72 -19.09
C LEU A 268 0.62 26.00 -20.30
N GLU A 269 -0.25 26.64 -21.08
CA GLU A 269 -0.95 26.01 -22.20
C GLU A 269 0.00 25.32 -23.20
N PRO A 270 1.10 25.93 -23.68
CA PRO A 270 2.02 25.27 -24.60
C PRO A 270 2.74 24.07 -23.99
N ILE A 271 2.88 24.04 -22.64
CA ILE A 271 3.48 22.90 -21.93
C ILE A 271 2.51 21.72 -21.95
N PHE A 272 1.21 21.96 -21.76
CA PHE A 272 0.17 20.94 -21.76
C PHE A 272 -0.19 20.43 -23.16
N GLU A 273 -0.13 21.27 -24.17
CA GLU A 273 -0.41 20.92 -25.56
C GLU A 273 0.64 20.00 -26.19
N ASN A 274 1.80 19.85 -25.53
CA ASN A 274 2.83 18.96 -26.01
C ASN A 274 2.34 17.50 -25.97
N GLU A 275 2.47 16.79 -27.10
CA GLU A 275 2.07 15.37 -27.21
C GLU A 275 2.79 14.47 -26.21
N SER A 276 4.05 14.78 -25.91
CA SER A 276 4.84 14.05 -24.91
C SER A 276 4.79 14.73 -23.55
N TRP A 277 4.28 13.99 -22.58
CA TRP A 277 4.30 14.40 -21.16
C TRP A 277 5.56 13.95 -20.42
N GLU A 278 6.59 13.50 -21.12
CA GLU A 278 7.88 13.20 -20.53
C GLU A 278 8.48 14.41 -19.84
N GLY A 279 8.86 14.26 -18.58
CA GLY A 279 9.43 15.34 -17.76
C GLY A 279 8.47 16.49 -17.47
N ILE A 280 7.15 16.28 -17.61
CA ILE A 280 6.13 17.33 -17.42
C ILE A 280 6.25 18.00 -16.05
N ILE A 281 6.61 17.25 -15.01
CA ILE A 281 6.72 17.75 -13.63
C ILE A 281 7.76 18.88 -13.53
N THR A 282 8.93 18.72 -14.12
CA THR A 282 10.00 19.74 -14.08
C THR A 282 9.67 20.96 -14.92
N LYS A 283 8.82 20.81 -15.96
CA LYS A 283 8.32 21.92 -16.77
C LYS A 283 7.27 22.74 -16.01
N LEU A 284 6.36 22.06 -15.31
CA LEU A 284 5.30 22.71 -14.52
C LEU A 284 5.83 23.28 -13.20
N TRP A 285 6.68 22.55 -12.50
CA TRP A 285 7.26 22.93 -11.19
C TRP A 285 8.80 22.98 -11.25
N PRO A 286 9.38 24.05 -11.83
CA PRO A 286 10.80 24.09 -12.19
C PRO A 286 11.77 24.09 -10.98
N LYS A 287 11.26 24.31 -9.77
CA LYS A 287 12.06 24.26 -8.54
C LYS A 287 11.92 22.95 -7.77
N ALA A 288 11.10 22.01 -8.26
CA ALA A 288 10.96 20.71 -7.64
C ALA A 288 12.31 19.96 -7.58
N LYS A 289 12.65 19.41 -6.42
CA LYS A 289 13.92 18.76 -6.15
C LYS A 289 13.80 17.25 -6.07
N TYR A 290 12.63 16.74 -5.67
CA TYR A 290 12.37 15.31 -5.55
C TYR A 290 10.88 14.99 -5.54
N ILE A 291 10.59 13.71 -5.75
CA ILE A 291 9.26 13.11 -5.58
C ILE A 291 9.25 12.32 -4.27
N ASP A 292 8.27 12.55 -3.41
CA ASP A 292 8.04 11.82 -2.16
C ASP A 292 6.92 10.79 -2.37
N ALA A 293 7.28 9.52 -2.41
CA ALA A 293 6.29 8.44 -2.57
C ALA A 293 6.84 7.11 -2.07
N ILE A 294 6.01 6.33 -1.38
CA ILE A 294 6.36 4.94 -1.04
C ILE A 294 6.37 4.11 -2.32
N VAL A 295 7.54 3.56 -2.67
CA VAL A 295 7.79 2.78 -3.90
C VAL A 295 8.21 1.34 -3.60
N THR A 296 8.08 0.85 -2.38
CA THR A 296 8.43 -0.53 -2.02
C THR A 296 7.25 -1.48 -2.14
N GLY A 297 7.52 -2.77 -2.24
CA GLY A 297 6.50 -3.79 -2.46
C GLY A 297 5.80 -3.65 -3.81
N SER A 298 4.47 -3.77 -3.83
CA SER A 298 3.65 -3.60 -5.04
C SER A 298 3.76 -2.20 -5.67
N MET A 299 4.16 -1.20 -4.88
CA MET A 299 4.33 0.17 -5.38
C MET A 299 5.53 0.34 -6.31
N SER A 300 6.51 -0.58 -6.31
CA SER A 300 7.70 -0.53 -7.17
C SER A 300 7.37 -0.57 -8.67
N GLN A 301 6.23 -1.13 -9.03
CA GLN A 301 5.75 -1.18 -10.41
C GLN A 301 5.51 0.22 -11.03
N TYR A 302 5.32 1.25 -10.20
CA TYR A 302 5.07 2.63 -10.65
C TYR A 302 6.35 3.47 -10.81
N ILE A 303 7.52 2.98 -10.42
CA ILE A 303 8.79 3.72 -10.48
C ILE A 303 9.06 4.23 -11.90
N GLY A 304 8.89 3.39 -12.92
CA GLY A 304 9.12 3.77 -14.32
C GLY A 304 8.20 4.89 -14.81
N LEU A 305 6.93 4.90 -14.38
CA LEU A 305 5.98 5.98 -14.71
C LEU A 305 6.33 7.28 -14.00
N ILE A 306 6.72 7.20 -12.73
CA ILE A 306 7.15 8.38 -11.98
C ILE A 306 8.41 8.97 -12.61
N ASP A 307 9.41 8.15 -12.96
CA ASP A 307 10.63 8.60 -13.64
C ASP A 307 10.32 9.29 -14.96
N TYR A 308 9.42 8.71 -15.76
CA TYR A 308 8.99 9.29 -17.03
C TYR A 308 8.38 10.68 -16.84
N TYR A 309 7.39 10.83 -15.95
CA TYR A 309 6.73 12.11 -15.74
C TYR A 309 7.57 13.13 -14.98
N SER A 310 8.43 12.68 -14.07
CA SER A 310 9.23 13.58 -13.22
C SER A 310 10.49 14.11 -13.87
N GLY A 311 10.87 13.60 -15.07
CA GLY A 311 12.14 13.98 -15.69
C GLY A 311 13.35 13.51 -14.87
N ARG A 312 13.22 12.35 -14.23
CA ARG A 312 14.25 11.69 -13.39
C ARG A 312 14.62 12.47 -12.12
N LEU A 313 13.69 13.20 -11.54
CA LEU A 313 13.88 13.71 -10.19
C LEU A 313 14.10 12.53 -9.21
N PRO A 314 14.92 12.67 -8.17
CA PRO A 314 15.04 11.66 -7.13
C PRO A 314 13.68 11.25 -6.58
N ILE A 315 13.41 9.96 -6.48
CA ILE A 315 12.22 9.41 -5.83
C ILE A 315 12.62 8.95 -4.43
N ILE A 316 12.01 9.55 -3.42
CA ILE A 316 12.31 9.26 -2.02
C ILE A 316 11.16 8.46 -1.42
N SER A 317 11.45 7.21 -1.02
CA SER A 317 10.56 6.39 -0.23
C SER A 317 10.94 6.54 1.23
N THR A 318 10.09 7.23 1.99
CA THR A 318 10.50 7.84 3.26
C THR A 318 10.46 6.89 4.45
N PHE A 319 9.40 6.08 4.60
CA PHE A 319 9.21 5.23 5.78
C PHE A 319 8.55 3.90 5.43
N TYR A 320 8.69 2.95 6.35
CA TYR A 320 7.98 1.68 6.33
C TYR A 320 7.04 1.59 7.53
N ASN A 321 5.74 1.56 7.23
CA ASN A 321 4.65 1.45 8.19
C ASN A 321 3.60 0.45 7.69
N SER A 322 2.90 -0.15 8.64
CA SER A 322 1.67 -0.90 8.40
C SER A 322 0.56 -0.42 9.35
N SER A 323 -0.62 -1.00 9.24
CA SER A 323 -1.73 -0.71 10.17
C SER A 323 -1.37 -1.06 11.60
N GLU A 324 -0.55 -2.10 11.78
CA GLU A 324 -0.15 -2.68 13.05
C GLU A 324 0.88 -1.82 13.78
N ALA A 325 1.88 -1.30 13.06
CA ALA A 325 2.96 -0.53 13.67
C ALA A 325 3.70 0.38 12.69
N CYS A 326 4.44 1.34 13.24
CA CYS A 326 5.54 2.01 12.54
C CYS A 326 6.81 1.19 12.75
N PHE A 327 7.55 0.91 11.68
CA PHE A 327 8.75 0.08 11.75
C PHE A 327 10.02 0.89 11.65
N GLY A 328 10.17 1.67 10.58
CA GLY A 328 11.42 2.33 10.32
C GLY A 328 11.35 3.44 9.31
N ILE A 329 12.49 4.09 9.13
CA ILE A 329 12.68 5.23 8.23
C ILE A 329 13.88 5.01 7.31
N ASN A 330 13.82 5.63 6.14
CA ASN A 330 14.91 5.60 5.17
C ASN A 330 15.97 6.65 5.55
N MET A 331 17.10 6.20 6.11
CA MET A 331 18.22 7.07 6.49
C MET A 331 19.11 7.49 5.30
N GLU A 332 18.89 6.88 4.13
CA GLU A 332 19.65 7.11 2.90
C GLU A 332 18.69 7.49 1.75
N PRO A 333 17.99 8.65 1.85
CA PRO A 333 16.84 8.98 1.00
C PRO A 333 17.19 9.15 -0.49
N LEU A 334 18.46 9.39 -0.84
CA LEU A 334 18.92 9.57 -2.22
C LEU A 334 19.39 8.27 -2.88
N ASN A 335 19.30 7.12 -2.19
CA ASN A 335 19.53 5.83 -2.83
C ASN A 335 18.47 5.58 -3.92
N LYS A 336 18.84 4.71 -4.87
CA LYS A 336 17.92 4.37 -5.96
C LYS A 336 16.62 3.75 -5.42
N PRO A 337 15.48 3.97 -6.05
CA PRO A 337 14.17 3.51 -5.55
C PRO A 337 14.08 2.01 -5.31
N TRP A 338 14.82 1.19 -6.06
CA TRP A 338 14.88 -0.28 -5.87
C TRP A 338 15.87 -0.76 -4.81
N ASP A 339 16.73 0.15 -4.29
CA ASP A 339 17.71 -0.16 -3.24
C ASP A 339 17.27 0.39 -1.87
N VAL A 340 16.03 0.86 -1.76
CA VAL A 340 15.50 1.44 -0.52
C VAL A 340 15.54 0.45 0.63
N SER A 341 16.14 0.88 1.73
CA SER A 341 16.17 0.17 3.00
C SER A 341 15.69 1.07 4.12
N TYR A 342 15.01 0.50 5.09
CA TYR A 342 14.50 1.22 6.25
C TYR A 342 15.23 0.80 7.50
N THR A 343 15.82 1.77 8.21
CA THR A 343 16.39 1.57 9.54
C THR A 343 15.23 1.43 10.53
N PHE A 344 15.14 0.29 11.20
CA PHE A 344 14.09 0.09 12.21
C PHE A 344 14.30 1.02 13.39
N LEU A 345 13.21 1.60 13.88
CA LEU A 345 13.21 2.47 15.04
C LEU A 345 12.86 1.66 16.28
N PRO A 346 13.83 1.38 17.17
CA PRO A 346 13.64 0.40 18.23
C PRO A 346 12.66 0.82 19.33
N ASN A 347 12.22 2.08 19.32
CA ASN A 347 11.25 2.64 20.26
C ASN A 347 9.80 2.65 19.75
N MET A 348 9.51 2.12 18.56
CA MET A 348 8.16 2.13 17.97
C MET A 348 7.30 0.98 18.45
N ALA A 349 7.82 -0.25 18.42
CA ALA A 349 7.21 -1.47 18.91
C ALA A 349 8.29 -2.44 19.40
N TYR A 350 7.91 -3.51 20.06
CA TYR A 350 8.82 -4.62 20.30
C TYR A 350 8.81 -5.54 19.08
N PHE A 351 9.99 -5.84 18.54
CA PHE A 351 10.17 -6.58 17.30
C PHE A 351 10.87 -7.91 17.53
N GLU A 352 10.32 -8.96 16.96
CA GLU A 352 10.92 -10.28 16.83
C GLU A 352 10.91 -10.69 15.35
N PHE A 353 11.75 -11.65 14.97
CA PHE A 353 11.96 -12.02 13.57
C PHE A 353 12.01 -13.53 13.42
N ILE A 354 11.19 -14.05 12.49
CA ILE A 354 11.19 -15.46 12.12
C ILE A 354 12.09 -15.60 10.89
N PRO A 355 13.21 -16.37 10.97
CA PRO A 355 14.05 -16.62 9.81
C PRO A 355 13.27 -17.29 8.69
N VAL A 356 13.47 -16.82 7.46
CA VAL A 356 12.89 -17.41 6.25
C VAL A 356 14.02 -17.90 5.36
N ASP A 357 14.07 -19.20 5.12
CA ASP A 357 15.03 -19.81 4.19
C ASP A 357 14.60 -19.50 2.76
N LYS A 358 15.13 -18.42 2.22
CA LYS A 358 15.13 -18.19 0.78
C LYS A 358 16.51 -18.47 0.25
N GLU A 359 16.70 -19.69 -0.28
CA GLU A 359 17.82 -19.94 -1.17
C GLU A 359 17.77 -18.91 -2.33
N SER A 360 18.95 -18.46 -2.78
CA SER A 360 19.22 -17.35 -3.70
C SER A 360 18.13 -17.08 -4.78
N PRO A 361 18.00 -15.83 -5.32
CA PRO A 361 16.95 -15.40 -6.25
C PRO A 361 16.72 -16.32 -7.46
N GLN A 362 17.72 -17.07 -7.87
CA GLN A 362 17.62 -18.07 -8.93
C GLN A 362 16.82 -19.33 -8.54
N LYS A 363 16.73 -19.67 -7.24
CA LYS A 363 15.88 -20.76 -6.75
C LYS A 363 14.47 -20.27 -6.37
N ALA A 364 14.31 -19.03 -5.93
CA ALA A 364 13.00 -18.42 -5.69
C ALA A 364 12.18 -18.30 -6.99
N GLN A 365 12.82 -17.99 -8.13
CA GLN A 365 12.18 -18.10 -9.45
C GLN A 365 11.74 -19.54 -9.76
N LYS A 366 12.53 -20.55 -9.37
CA LYS A 366 12.13 -21.97 -9.51
C LYS A 366 10.98 -22.37 -8.58
N LEU A 367 10.91 -21.84 -7.36
CA LEU A 367 9.86 -22.14 -6.39
C LEU A 367 8.51 -21.49 -6.75
N HIS A 368 8.50 -20.26 -7.27
CA HIS A 368 7.29 -19.64 -7.82
C HIS A 368 6.75 -20.35 -9.07
N PHE A 369 7.61 -21.01 -9.83
CA PHE A 369 7.19 -21.84 -10.97
C PHE A 369 6.66 -23.22 -10.53
N ASN A 370 7.07 -23.74 -9.40
CA ASN A 370 6.74 -25.12 -9.00
C ASN A 370 5.47 -25.23 -8.13
N GLY A 371 4.77 -24.12 -7.86
CA GLY A 371 3.51 -24.16 -7.10
C GLY A 371 3.61 -24.84 -5.73
N VAL A 372 4.83 -24.89 -5.15
CA VAL A 372 5.02 -25.42 -3.80
C VAL A 372 4.49 -24.35 -2.84
N SER A 373 3.31 -24.59 -2.32
CA SER A 373 2.78 -23.89 -1.15
C SER A 373 3.80 -24.01 -0.02
N ASN A 374 3.97 -22.91 0.74
CA ASN A 374 4.86 -22.85 1.92
C ASN A 374 4.42 -23.77 3.10
N GLU A 375 3.70 -24.85 2.85
CA GLU A 375 3.27 -25.81 3.86
C GLU A 375 4.47 -26.42 4.62
N GLU A 376 5.59 -26.70 3.95
CA GLU A 376 6.81 -27.16 4.64
C GLU A 376 7.42 -26.10 5.58
N SER A 377 7.25 -24.82 5.30
CA SER A 377 7.71 -23.74 6.18
C SER A 377 6.77 -23.57 7.38
N ILE A 378 5.48 -23.82 7.19
CA ILE A 378 4.46 -23.84 8.23
C ILE A 378 4.63 -25.09 9.11
N GLU A 379 4.83 -26.28 8.52
CA GLU A 379 5.13 -27.51 9.25
C GLU A 379 6.42 -27.43 10.08
N LYS A 380 7.47 -26.72 9.59
CA LYS A 380 8.69 -26.48 10.37
C LYS A 380 8.48 -25.50 11.53
N LEU A 381 7.55 -24.55 11.41
CA LEU A 381 7.12 -23.67 12.51
C LEU A 381 6.27 -24.42 13.55
N GLU A 382 5.37 -25.28 13.09
CA GLU A 382 4.57 -26.16 13.96
C GLU A 382 5.43 -27.21 14.66
N ASN A 383 6.55 -27.65 14.05
CA ASN A 383 7.51 -28.60 14.62
C ASN A 383 8.63 -27.96 15.48
N GLY A 384 8.54 -26.64 15.80
CA GLY A 384 9.37 -26.00 16.84
C GLY A 384 10.85 -25.76 16.49
N ASN A 385 11.25 -25.80 15.21
CA ASN A 385 12.67 -25.71 14.82
C ASN A 385 13.16 -24.35 14.28
N ALA A 386 12.28 -23.35 14.07
CA ALA A 386 12.71 -22.02 13.68
C ALA A 386 12.93 -21.14 14.92
N GLN A 387 14.18 -20.86 15.26
CA GLN A 387 14.51 -19.98 16.39
C GLN A 387 14.18 -18.53 16.03
N ILE A 388 13.18 -17.95 16.69
CA ILE A 388 12.84 -16.53 16.59
C ILE A 388 13.97 -15.71 17.20
N VAL A 389 14.39 -14.64 16.52
CA VAL A 389 15.50 -13.78 16.95
C VAL A 389 15.02 -12.37 17.28
N ASP A 390 15.75 -11.68 18.15
CA ASP A 390 15.48 -10.29 18.51
C ASP A 390 15.98 -9.32 17.44
N LEU A 391 15.56 -8.04 17.53
CA LEU A 391 15.88 -6.99 16.56
C LEU A 391 17.38 -6.88 16.24
N VAL A 392 18.25 -7.01 17.24
CA VAL A 392 19.70 -6.82 17.08
C VAL A 392 20.45 -8.09 16.67
N ASP A 393 19.79 -9.25 16.71
CA ASP A 393 20.40 -10.56 16.44
C ASP A 393 20.20 -11.04 14.99
N VAL A 394 19.51 -10.23 14.17
CA VAL A 394 19.32 -10.53 12.75
C VAL A 394 20.64 -10.45 11.98
N LYS A 395 20.75 -11.24 10.91
CA LYS A 395 22.00 -11.37 10.14
C LYS A 395 21.88 -10.70 8.77
N ILE A 396 22.93 -9.96 8.37
CA ILE A 396 23.01 -9.32 7.05
C ILE A 396 22.85 -10.38 5.95
N GLY A 397 22.03 -10.05 4.95
CA GLY A 397 21.74 -10.90 3.79
C GLY A 397 20.61 -11.90 4.01
N GLN A 398 20.23 -12.20 5.26
CA GLN A 398 19.16 -13.13 5.59
C GLN A 398 17.78 -12.46 5.48
N CYS A 399 16.76 -13.24 5.11
CA CYS A 399 15.36 -12.83 5.08
C CYS A 399 14.64 -13.24 6.37
N TYR A 400 13.68 -12.41 6.78
CA TYR A 400 12.89 -12.63 7.98
C TYR A 400 11.46 -12.18 7.78
N GLU A 401 10.52 -12.88 8.42
CA GLU A 401 9.16 -12.38 8.63
C GLU A 401 9.13 -11.59 9.94
N VAL A 402 8.48 -10.43 9.90
CA VAL A 402 8.36 -9.54 11.06
C VAL A 402 7.24 -9.98 11.99
N VAL A 403 7.54 -10.03 13.28
CA VAL A 403 6.60 -10.24 14.38
C VAL A 403 6.62 -8.98 15.27
N VAL A 404 5.45 -8.45 15.62
CA VAL A 404 5.34 -7.24 16.45
C VAL A 404 4.57 -7.47 17.74
N THR A 405 5.01 -6.78 18.78
CA THR A 405 4.24 -6.63 20.03
C THR A 405 4.06 -5.14 20.30
N THR A 406 2.81 -4.72 20.47
CA THR A 406 2.43 -3.31 20.63
C THR A 406 1.69 -3.06 21.95
N LEU A 407 1.71 -1.83 22.42
CA LEU A 407 0.95 -1.42 23.60
C LEU A 407 -0.57 -1.52 23.40
N ALA A 408 -1.03 -1.41 22.15
CA ALA A 408 -2.44 -1.47 21.79
C ALA A 408 -3.02 -2.91 21.75
N GLY A 409 -2.26 -3.93 22.14
CA GLY A 409 -2.80 -5.28 22.33
C GLY A 409 -2.49 -6.27 21.21
N LEU A 410 -1.57 -5.98 20.30
CA LEU A 410 -0.96 -7.00 19.45
C LEU A 410 0.22 -7.62 20.18
N TYR A 411 0.21 -8.94 20.38
CA TYR A 411 1.26 -9.66 21.08
C TYR A 411 1.82 -10.76 20.18
N ARG A 412 3.11 -10.67 19.86
CA ARG A 412 3.83 -11.59 18.98
C ARG A 412 3.08 -11.86 17.67
N TYR A 413 2.53 -10.79 17.09
CA TYR A 413 1.66 -10.81 15.92
C TYR A 413 2.50 -10.87 14.64
N ARG A 414 2.21 -11.81 13.76
CA ARG A 414 2.82 -11.95 12.42
C ARG A 414 2.28 -10.90 11.47
N VAL A 415 3.15 -10.03 10.97
CA VAL A 415 2.78 -8.98 10.02
C VAL A 415 2.56 -9.53 8.61
N GLY A 416 3.26 -10.63 8.27
CA GLY A 416 3.22 -11.28 6.96
C GLY A 416 4.11 -10.61 5.91
N ASP A 417 4.96 -9.67 6.30
CA ASP A 417 5.95 -9.03 5.41
C ASP A 417 7.30 -9.72 5.55
N ILE A 418 7.90 -10.08 4.43
CA ILE A 418 9.25 -10.65 4.34
C ILE A 418 10.23 -9.52 4.04
N LEU A 419 11.23 -9.40 4.91
CA LEU A 419 12.23 -8.37 4.85
C LEU A 419 13.63 -8.99 4.78
N LYS A 420 14.53 -8.37 4.00
CA LYS A 420 15.94 -8.75 3.91
C LYS A 420 16.80 -7.75 4.67
N VAL A 421 17.68 -8.24 5.53
CA VAL A 421 18.65 -7.38 6.23
C VAL A 421 19.73 -6.94 5.25
N THR A 422 19.86 -5.62 5.04
CA THR A 422 20.86 -5.03 4.14
C THR A 422 22.07 -4.46 4.88
N GLY A 423 21.96 -4.25 6.17
CA GLY A 423 23.02 -3.68 7.01
C GLY A 423 22.47 -3.18 8.36
N PHE A 424 23.21 -2.28 8.96
CA PHE A 424 22.83 -1.67 10.24
C PHE A 424 23.10 -0.14 10.19
N HIS A 425 22.31 0.59 10.96
CA HIS A 425 22.59 1.96 11.35
C HIS A 425 22.76 1.95 12.88
N ASN A 426 23.99 2.17 13.34
CA ASN A 426 24.40 1.86 14.72
C ASN A 426 24.09 0.38 15.07
N LYS A 427 23.25 0.13 16.09
CA LYS A 427 22.78 -1.23 16.44
C LYS A 427 21.43 -1.60 15.83
N SER A 428 20.76 -0.69 15.13
CA SER A 428 19.47 -0.96 14.50
C SER A 428 19.64 -1.51 13.08
N PRO A 429 19.01 -2.62 12.74
CA PRO A 429 19.12 -3.21 11.40
C PRO A 429 18.39 -2.36 10.36
N LYS A 430 18.92 -2.39 9.13
CA LYS A 430 18.28 -1.87 7.93
C LYS A 430 17.65 -3.02 7.16
N PHE A 431 16.39 -2.84 6.80
CA PHE A 431 15.63 -3.84 6.07
C PHE A 431 15.16 -3.32 4.71
N GLN A 432 15.33 -4.14 3.70
CA GLN A 432 14.69 -3.98 2.40
C GLN A 432 13.43 -4.84 2.36
N PHE A 433 12.33 -4.27 1.91
CA PHE A 433 11.10 -5.03 1.68
C PHE A 433 11.29 -6.00 0.50
N VAL A 434 10.97 -7.26 0.69
CA VAL A 434 11.07 -8.30 -0.34
C VAL A 434 9.71 -8.58 -0.94
N GLU A 435 8.77 -9.04 -0.11
CA GLU A 435 7.41 -9.36 -0.52
C GLU A 435 6.48 -9.43 0.69
N ARG A 436 5.18 -9.49 0.42
CA ARG A 436 4.17 -9.86 1.41
C ARG A 436 3.67 -11.26 1.13
N GLN A 437 3.56 -12.07 2.18
CA GLN A 437 3.02 -13.42 2.07
C GLN A 437 1.57 -13.39 1.59
N ASN A 438 1.21 -14.40 0.78
CA ASN A 438 -0.17 -14.65 0.33
C ASN A 438 -0.84 -13.53 -0.47
N VAL A 439 -0.08 -12.63 -1.10
CA VAL A 439 -0.63 -11.63 -2.04
C VAL A 439 -0.32 -12.03 -3.48
N ALA A 440 -1.37 -12.37 -4.24
CA ALA A 440 -1.29 -12.68 -5.67
C ALA A 440 -1.39 -11.42 -6.53
N LEU A 441 -2.41 -10.60 -6.30
CA LEU A 441 -2.70 -9.37 -7.05
C LEU A 441 -2.77 -8.15 -6.13
N SER A 442 -2.26 -7.03 -6.62
CA SER A 442 -2.38 -5.70 -5.99
C SER A 442 -2.16 -4.62 -7.04
N ILE A 443 -3.02 -3.60 -7.08
CA ILE A 443 -2.86 -2.40 -7.92
C ILE A 443 -2.45 -1.22 -7.08
N ASP A 444 -3.16 -0.94 -6.02
CA ASP A 444 -2.84 0.14 -5.07
C ASP A 444 -2.37 -0.47 -3.73
N ARG A 445 -3.22 -0.47 -2.74
CA ARG A 445 -3.00 -1.08 -1.42
C ARG A 445 -3.87 -2.31 -1.19
N ASP A 446 -4.69 -2.65 -2.17
CA ASP A 446 -5.46 -3.89 -2.20
C ASP A 446 -4.51 -5.10 -2.15
N LYS A 447 -4.98 -6.19 -1.56
CA LYS A 447 -4.18 -7.40 -1.34
C LYS A 447 -5.05 -8.62 -1.56
N THR A 448 -5.18 -9.00 -2.83
CA THR A 448 -5.94 -10.21 -3.19
C THR A 448 -5.02 -11.43 -3.12
N SER A 449 -5.38 -12.38 -2.27
CA SER A 449 -4.68 -13.68 -2.17
C SER A 449 -5.08 -14.61 -3.31
N GLU A 450 -4.29 -15.68 -3.55
CA GLU A 450 -4.67 -16.73 -4.51
C GLU A 450 -5.99 -17.40 -4.12
N ALA A 451 -6.25 -17.59 -2.82
CA ALA A 451 -7.48 -18.18 -2.31
C ALA A 451 -8.69 -17.29 -2.59
N ASP A 452 -8.59 -15.98 -2.34
CA ASP A 452 -9.66 -15.02 -2.60
C ASP A 452 -9.95 -14.91 -4.10
N LEU A 453 -8.90 -14.88 -4.93
CA LEU A 453 -9.04 -14.85 -6.38
C LEU A 453 -9.72 -16.12 -6.90
N SER A 454 -9.30 -17.30 -6.43
CA SER A 454 -9.91 -18.59 -6.79
C SER A 454 -11.39 -18.66 -6.40
N LYS A 455 -11.73 -18.16 -5.20
CA LYS A 455 -13.13 -18.06 -4.74
C LYS A 455 -13.96 -17.14 -5.64
N ALA A 456 -13.38 -15.98 -6.03
CA ALA A 456 -14.06 -15.01 -6.89
C ALA A 456 -14.28 -15.58 -8.31
N ILE A 457 -13.31 -16.30 -8.86
CA ILE A 457 -13.44 -16.96 -10.16
C ILE A 457 -14.53 -18.04 -10.11
N LYS A 458 -14.55 -18.89 -9.07
CA LYS A 458 -15.58 -19.92 -8.88
C LYS A 458 -16.99 -19.32 -8.80
N ALA A 459 -17.16 -18.15 -8.20
CA ALA A 459 -18.47 -17.48 -8.18
C ALA A 459 -18.93 -17.06 -9.58
N ALA A 460 -18.01 -16.72 -10.48
CA ALA A 460 -18.31 -16.35 -11.86
C ALA A 460 -18.47 -17.57 -12.79
N GLU A 461 -17.87 -18.73 -12.48
CA GLU A 461 -18.04 -19.98 -13.24
C GLU A 461 -19.52 -20.39 -13.36
N ILE A 462 -20.35 -20.08 -12.38
CA ILE A 462 -21.79 -20.37 -12.37
C ILE A 462 -22.48 -19.74 -13.59
N GLU A 463 -22.09 -18.53 -13.96
CA GLU A 463 -22.67 -17.83 -15.14
C GLU A 463 -22.21 -18.49 -16.45
N LEU A 464 -20.99 -19.03 -16.50
CA LEU A 464 -20.48 -19.79 -17.66
C LEU A 464 -21.19 -21.15 -17.80
N GLU A 465 -21.30 -21.88 -16.67
CA GLU A 465 -21.93 -23.19 -16.66
C GLU A 465 -23.40 -23.15 -17.13
N ALA A 466 -24.15 -22.13 -16.72
CA ALA A 466 -25.53 -21.89 -17.16
C ALA A 466 -25.66 -21.72 -18.69
N ARG A 467 -24.55 -21.37 -19.38
CA ARG A 467 -24.48 -21.19 -20.84
C ARG A 467 -23.73 -22.31 -21.55
N GLY A 468 -23.41 -23.41 -20.85
CA GLY A 468 -22.76 -24.58 -21.42
C GLY A 468 -21.24 -24.42 -21.62
N PHE A 469 -20.60 -23.41 -21.03
CA PHE A 469 -19.18 -23.25 -21.06
C PHE A 469 -18.50 -23.88 -19.82
N LEU A 470 -17.26 -24.34 -20.02
CA LEU A 470 -16.39 -24.85 -18.97
C LEU A 470 -15.11 -24.00 -18.96
N LEU A 471 -14.73 -23.47 -17.83
CA LEU A 471 -13.42 -22.85 -17.62
C LEU A 471 -12.36 -23.95 -17.46
N THR A 472 -11.47 -24.10 -18.45
CA THR A 472 -10.44 -25.17 -18.45
C THR A 472 -9.15 -24.73 -17.77
N ALA A 473 -8.81 -23.44 -17.87
CA ALA A 473 -7.63 -22.87 -17.22
C ALA A 473 -7.82 -21.36 -17.01
N TYR A 474 -7.16 -20.83 -16.00
CA TYR A 474 -7.07 -19.39 -15.78
C TYR A 474 -5.71 -18.98 -15.25
N SER A 475 -5.37 -17.73 -15.48
CA SER A 475 -4.27 -17.02 -14.84
C SER A 475 -4.62 -15.54 -14.77
N SER A 476 -3.82 -14.76 -14.06
CA SER A 476 -4.09 -13.34 -13.85
C SER A 476 -2.81 -12.50 -13.84
N PHE A 477 -2.97 -11.20 -13.96
CA PHE A 477 -1.91 -10.24 -13.64
C PHE A 477 -2.50 -8.87 -13.27
N ALA A 478 -1.71 -8.07 -12.57
CA ALA A 478 -2.02 -6.68 -12.29
C ALA A 478 -1.54 -5.82 -13.45
N ASP A 479 -2.47 -5.26 -14.24
CA ASP A 479 -2.16 -4.29 -15.30
C ASP A 479 -1.98 -2.90 -14.69
N THR A 480 -0.73 -2.45 -14.64
CA THR A 480 -0.35 -1.13 -14.13
C THR A 480 0.05 -0.15 -15.24
N TRP A 481 -0.01 -0.59 -16.49
CA TRP A 481 0.22 0.30 -17.65
C TRP A 481 -1.02 1.13 -17.98
N SER A 482 -2.22 0.61 -17.66
CA SER A 482 -3.45 1.40 -17.70
C SER A 482 -3.59 2.27 -16.45
N ILE A 483 -4.26 3.42 -16.60
CA ILE A 483 -4.49 4.37 -15.51
C ILE A 483 -5.98 4.69 -15.43
N PRO A 484 -6.66 4.35 -14.32
CA PRO A 484 -6.15 3.56 -13.19
C PRO A 484 -5.81 2.12 -13.59
N GLY A 485 -4.85 1.51 -12.87
CA GLY A 485 -4.48 0.11 -13.05
C GLY A 485 -5.66 -0.83 -12.74
N ARG A 486 -5.60 -2.06 -13.25
CA ARG A 486 -6.70 -3.02 -13.13
C ARG A 486 -6.23 -4.46 -12.98
N TYR A 487 -7.09 -5.33 -12.51
CA TYR A 487 -6.87 -6.77 -12.59
C TYR A 487 -7.27 -7.29 -13.97
N VAL A 488 -6.42 -8.12 -14.55
CA VAL A 488 -6.67 -8.82 -15.82
C VAL A 488 -6.64 -10.32 -15.56
N LEU A 489 -7.68 -11.02 -16.03
CA LEU A 489 -7.80 -12.47 -15.93
C LEU A 489 -7.74 -13.06 -17.34
N PHE A 490 -6.84 -14.01 -17.60
CA PHE A 490 -6.84 -14.83 -18.78
C PHE A 490 -7.68 -16.08 -18.52
N TRP A 491 -8.68 -16.33 -19.35
CA TRP A 491 -9.57 -17.48 -19.25
C TRP A 491 -9.52 -18.32 -20.53
N GLU A 492 -9.29 -19.62 -20.40
CA GLU A 492 -9.43 -20.58 -21.48
C GLU A 492 -10.75 -21.32 -21.30
N LEU A 493 -11.62 -21.25 -22.30
CA LEU A 493 -12.98 -21.77 -22.25
C LEU A 493 -13.18 -22.92 -23.23
N LYS A 494 -14.00 -23.91 -22.85
CA LYS A 494 -14.45 -25.03 -23.70
C LYS A 494 -15.98 -25.13 -23.63
N LEU A 495 -16.61 -25.47 -24.75
CA LEU A 495 -18.03 -25.85 -24.76
C LEU A 495 -18.20 -27.26 -24.20
N ARG A 496 -19.25 -27.49 -23.39
CA ARG A 496 -19.59 -28.84 -22.89
C ARG A 496 -20.04 -29.77 -24.00
N ASP A 497 -20.81 -29.25 -24.99
CA ASP A 497 -21.23 -30.00 -26.15
C ASP A 497 -20.34 -29.74 -27.35
N SER A 498 -19.65 -30.76 -27.82
CA SER A 498 -18.63 -30.74 -28.86
C SER A 498 -19.10 -30.47 -30.29
N ASN A 499 -20.40 -30.18 -30.51
CA ASN A 499 -21.00 -30.03 -31.84
C ASN A 499 -21.09 -28.58 -32.34
N ILE A 500 -20.55 -27.60 -31.61
CA ILE A 500 -20.61 -26.19 -32.02
C ILE A 500 -19.19 -25.69 -32.32
N ASP A 501 -18.91 -25.53 -33.62
CA ASP A 501 -17.57 -25.15 -34.12
C ASP A 501 -17.17 -23.67 -33.89
N GLN A 502 -18.00 -22.83 -33.27
CA GLN A 502 -17.68 -21.43 -32.99
C GLN A 502 -18.04 -21.02 -31.57
N LEU A 503 -17.02 -20.62 -30.82
CA LEU A 503 -17.16 -19.94 -29.54
C LEU A 503 -17.85 -18.57 -29.76
N LYS A 504 -19.18 -18.54 -29.82
CA LYS A 504 -19.94 -17.29 -29.75
C LYS A 504 -20.04 -16.86 -28.30
N LEU A 505 -19.04 -16.09 -27.86
CA LEU A 505 -19.08 -15.48 -26.55
C LEU A 505 -20.08 -14.32 -26.54
N ASP A 506 -21.11 -14.47 -25.73
CA ASP A 506 -22.06 -13.38 -25.48
C ASP A 506 -21.43 -12.35 -24.57
N SER A 507 -21.29 -11.11 -25.06
CA SER A 507 -20.66 -10.00 -24.30
C SER A 507 -21.37 -9.78 -22.96
N ASN A 508 -22.69 -9.88 -22.90
CA ASN A 508 -23.43 -9.67 -21.66
C ASN A 508 -23.11 -10.73 -20.60
N THR A 509 -22.98 -12.00 -21.01
CA THR A 509 -22.55 -13.07 -20.09
C THR A 509 -21.15 -12.84 -19.55
N MET A 510 -20.22 -12.44 -20.42
CA MET A 510 -18.84 -12.20 -20.00
C MET A 510 -18.71 -10.95 -19.10
N GLU A 511 -19.48 -9.91 -19.35
CA GLU A 511 -19.57 -8.72 -18.48
C GLU A 511 -20.15 -9.09 -17.11
N GLN A 512 -21.17 -9.98 -17.06
CA GLN A 512 -21.68 -10.52 -15.81
C GLN A 512 -20.60 -11.33 -15.06
N CYS A 513 -19.80 -12.13 -15.75
CA CYS A 513 -18.67 -12.83 -15.15
C CYS A 513 -17.66 -11.83 -14.54
N CYS A 514 -17.27 -10.79 -15.27
CA CYS A 514 -16.38 -9.74 -14.74
C CYS A 514 -16.95 -9.13 -13.45
N ARG A 515 -18.23 -8.79 -13.47
CA ARG A 515 -18.94 -8.23 -12.32
C ARG A 515 -19.00 -9.19 -11.14
N ARG A 516 -19.32 -10.47 -11.38
CA ARG A 516 -19.33 -11.50 -10.31
C ARG A 516 -17.98 -11.70 -9.66
N VAL A 517 -16.90 -11.66 -10.45
CA VAL A 517 -15.54 -11.69 -9.88
C VAL A 517 -15.34 -10.50 -8.97
N GLU A 518 -15.58 -9.25 -9.43
CA GLU A 518 -15.40 -8.05 -8.62
C GLU A 518 -16.25 -8.05 -7.34
N GLU A 519 -17.53 -8.45 -7.42
CA GLU A 519 -18.45 -8.54 -6.29
C GLU A 519 -17.97 -9.56 -5.25
N SER A 520 -17.21 -10.57 -5.66
CA SER A 520 -16.69 -11.63 -4.80
C SER A 520 -15.29 -11.34 -4.24
N LEU A 521 -14.62 -10.30 -4.73
CA LEU A 521 -13.36 -9.83 -4.17
C LEU A 521 -13.58 -9.12 -2.82
N ASP A 522 -12.48 -8.86 -2.12
CA ASP A 522 -12.51 -8.31 -0.76
C ASP A 522 -13.03 -6.86 -0.68
N PHE A 523 -13.27 -6.42 0.55
CA PHE A 523 -13.76 -5.09 0.85
C PHE A 523 -12.83 -3.98 0.31
N THR A 524 -11.52 -4.15 0.43
CA THR A 524 -10.54 -3.12 0.05
C THR A 524 -10.52 -2.93 -1.46
N TYR A 525 -10.54 -4.03 -2.23
CA TYR A 525 -10.65 -3.97 -3.69
C TYR A 525 -11.93 -3.23 -4.10
N LYS A 526 -13.10 -3.60 -3.54
CA LYS A 526 -14.39 -2.95 -3.84
C LYS A 526 -14.40 -1.48 -3.48
N LEU A 527 -13.84 -1.12 -2.32
CA LEU A 527 -13.69 0.27 -1.91
C LEU A 527 -12.85 1.07 -2.92
N PHE A 528 -11.72 0.53 -3.36
CA PHE A 528 -10.82 1.21 -4.30
C PHE A 528 -11.40 1.28 -5.71
N ARG A 529 -12.22 0.31 -6.12
CA ARG A 529 -13.02 0.41 -7.34
C ARG A 529 -14.02 1.57 -7.26
N LYS A 530 -14.79 1.68 -6.17
CA LYS A 530 -15.72 2.82 -5.95
C LYS A 530 -15.00 4.17 -5.96
N MET A 531 -13.76 4.20 -5.46
CA MET A 531 -12.93 5.39 -5.41
C MET A 531 -12.18 5.68 -6.72
N ASN A 532 -12.38 4.88 -7.75
CA ASN A 532 -11.68 4.94 -9.03
C ASN A 532 -10.15 4.90 -8.90
N LEU A 533 -9.63 4.27 -7.84
CA LEU A 533 -8.21 3.98 -7.65
C LEU A 533 -7.79 2.71 -8.39
N ILE A 534 -8.73 1.80 -8.61
CA ILE A 534 -8.58 0.60 -9.43
C ILE A 534 -9.58 0.67 -10.58
N GLY A 535 -9.13 0.39 -11.79
CA GLY A 535 -9.96 0.34 -13.00
C GLY A 535 -10.86 -0.90 -13.06
N PRO A 536 -11.82 -0.96 -13.99
CA PRO A 536 -12.69 -2.10 -14.20
C PRO A 536 -11.88 -3.38 -14.42
N LEU A 537 -12.28 -4.48 -13.76
CA LEU A 537 -11.70 -5.81 -14.00
C LEU A 537 -11.90 -6.21 -15.45
N GLU A 538 -10.86 -6.77 -16.07
CA GLU A 538 -10.85 -7.23 -17.46
C GLU A 538 -10.70 -8.76 -17.50
N ILE A 539 -11.58 -9.44 -18.22
CA ILE A 539 -11.42 -10.85 -18.59
C ILE A 539 -11.01 -10.91 -20.06
N ARG A 540 -9.85 -11.52 -20.32
CA ARG A 540 -9.33 -11.84 -21.65
C ARG A 540 -9.54 -13.32 -21.92
N VAL A 541 -10.45 -13.65 -22.84
CA VAL A 541 -10.62 -15.03 -23.28
C VAL A 541 -9.54 -15.35 -24.29
N VAL A 542 -8.82 -16.45 -24.08
CA VAL A 542 -7.75 -16.92 -24.96
C VAL A 542 -8.20 -18.15 -25.75
N LYS A 543 -7.52 -18.40 -26.88
CA LYS A 543 -7.73 -19.60 -27.69
C LYS A 543 -7.43 -20.84 -26.88
N PHE A 544 -8.18 -21.92 -27.12
CA PHE A 544 -7.89 -23.23 -26.55
C PHE A 544 -6.46 -23.69 -26.91
N GLY A 545 -5.72 -24.20 -25.94
CA GLY A 545 -4.31 -24.58 -26.06
C GLY A 545 -3.30 -23.44 -25.77
N ALA A 546 -3.76 -22.22 -25.46
CA ALA A 546 -2.88 -21.12 -25.09
C ALA A 546 -2.12 -21.40 -23.79
N PHE A 547 -2.74 -22.10 -22.85
CA PHE A 547 -2.11 -22.51 -21.60
C PHE A 547 -1.07 -23.64 -21.77
N ASP A 548 -1.18 -24.45 -22.84
CA ASP A 548 -0.13 -25.41 -23.21
C ASP A 548 1.15 -24.69 -23.68
N GLU A 549 1.00 -23.59 -24.41
CA GLU A 549 2.13 -22.75 -24.82
C GLU A 549 2.80 -22.10 -23.58
N LEU A 550 2.01 -21.60 -22.64
CA LEU A 550 2.51 -21.08 -21.36
C LEU A 550 3.25 -22.18 -20.59
N MET A 551 2.71 -23.40 -20.53
CA MET A 551 3.37 -24.55 -19.90
C MET A 551 4.73 -24.83 -20.55
N ASN A 552 4.77 -24.91 -21.89
CA ASN A 552 6.04 -25.14 -22.63
C ASN A 552 7.07 -24.06 -22.33
N PHE A 553 6.66 -22.81 -22.26
CA PHE A 553 7.52 -21.70 -21.85
C PHE A 553 8.05 -21.89 -20.41
N CYS A 554 7.19 -22.23 -19.47
CA CYS A 554 7.61 -22.47 -18.09
C CYS A 554 8.57 -23.66 -17.97
N VAL A 555 8.31 -24.73 -18.70
CA VAL A 555 9.18 -25.93 -18.76
C VAL A 555 10.56 -25.58 -19.35
N SER A 556 10.61 -24.78 -20.42
CA SER A 556 11.90 -24.32 -21.00
C SER A 556 12.74 -23.50 -20.02
N ARG A 557 12.11 -22.92 -19.00
CA ARG A 557 12.75 -22.17 -17.91
C ARG A 557 13.01 -23.01 -16.65
N GLY A 558 12.76 -24.32 -16.71
CA GLY A 558 13.13 -25.27 -15.66
C GLY A 558 11.98 -25.75 -14.77
N ALA A 559 10.73 -25.48 -15.12
CA ALA A 559 9.59 -26.13 -14.47
C ALA A 559 9.57 -27.64 -14.81
N ALA A 560 9.23 -28.48 -13.83
CA ALA A 560 9.13 -29.92 -14.04
C ALA A 560 7.82 -30.24 -14.79
N PRO A 561 7.84 -30.87 -15.98
CA PRO A 561 6.62 -31.09 -16.79
C PRO A 561 5.54 -31.89 -16.05
N LEU A 562 5.94 -32.92 -15.30
CA LEU A 562 5.01 -33.81 -14.57
C LEU A 562 4.44 -33.19 -13.30
N GLN A 563 4.98 -32.06 -12.84
CA GLN A 563 4.54 -31.33 -11.63
C GLN A 563 4.12 -29.89 -11.94
N TYR A 564 3.96 -29.57 -13.24
CA TYR A 564 3.57 -28.23 -13.64
C TYR A 564 2.18 -27.89 -13.09
N LYS A 565 2.09 -26.74 -12.46
CA LYS A 565 0.83 -26.08 -12.10
C LYS A 565 0.79 -24.71 -12.76
N THR A 566 -0.30 -24.40 -13.43
CA THR A 566 -0.51 -23.08 -14.02
C THR A 566 -0.43 -22.00 -12.94
N PRO A 567 0.47 -21.00 -13.07
CA PRO A 567 0.55 -19.90 -12.13
C PRO A 567 -0.77 -19.14 -12.02
N CYS A 568 -1.30 -18.98 -10.83
CA CYS A 568 -2.50 -18.20 -10.59
C CYS A 568 -2.30 -16.73 -10.96
N CYS A 569 -1.09 -16.20 -10.79
CA CYS A 569 -0.71 -14.84 -11.15
C CYS A 569 0.62 -14.82 -11.91
N LEU A 570 0.61 -14.16 -13.08
CA LEU A 570 1.80 -13.97 -13.91
C LEU A 570 2.54 -12.70 -13.49
N LYS A 571 3.85 -12.85 -13.22
CA LYS A 571 4.75 -11.74 -12.89
C LYS A 571 5.81 -11.49 -13.96
N ILE A 572 5.89 -12.38 -14.94
CA ILE A 572 6.90 -12.36 -16.02
C ILE A 572 6.23 -11.84 -17.28
N LYS A 573 6.78 -10.77 -17.84
CA LYS A 573 6.23 -10.09 -19.01
C LYS A 573 6.04 -11.02 -20.20
N GLU A 574 7.03 -11.85 -20.50
CA GLU A 574 7.00 -12.79 -21.61
C GLU A 574 5.89 -13.83 -21.46
N ALA A 575 5.58 -14.27 -20.22
CA ALA A 575 4.48 -15.17 -19.95
C ALA A 575 3.12 -14.50 -20.21
N ILE A 576 2.99 -13.22 -19.86
CA ILE A 576 1.80 -12.41 -20.15
C ILE A 576 1.66 -12.24 -21.67
N GLU A 577 2.72 -11.91 -22.41
CA GLU A 577 2.73 -11.71 -23.85
C GLU A 577 2.30 -12.98 -24.61
N ILE A 578 2.68 -14.17 -24.13
CA ILE A 578 2.24 -15.44 -24.71
C ILE A 578 0.72 -15.54 -24.68
N LEU A 579 0.09 -15.38 -23.52
CA LEU A 579 -1.36 -15.46 -23.40
C LEU A 579 -2.05 -14.30 -24.13
N ASP A 580 -1.49 -13.08 -24.05
CA ASP A 580 -2.07 -11.91 -24.70
C ASP A 580 -2.09 -12.01 -26.24
N SER A 581 -1.09 -12.67 -26.82
CA SER A 581 -1.03 -12.98 -28.27
C SER A 581 -2.14 -13.93 -28.73
N ARG A 582 -2.78 -14.65 -27.82
CA ARG A 582 -3.84 -15.66 -28.07
C ARG A 582 -5.23 -15.16 -27.69
N VAL A 583 -5.39 -13.90 -27.30
CA VAL A 583 -6.69 -13.31 -26.92
C VAL A 583 -7.64 -13.27 -28.11
N VAL A 584 -8.85 -13.78 -27.91
CA VAL A 584 -9.94 -13.76 -28.89
C VAL A 584 -11.09 -12.82 -28.48
N GLY A 585 -11.14 -12.40 -27.22
CA GLY A 585 -12.13 -11.44 -26.72
C GLY A 585 -11.68 -10.78 -25.43
N LYS A 586 -12.05 -9.49 -25.24
CA LYS A 586 -11.79 -8.69 -24.05
C LYS A 586 -13.09 -8.16 -23.50
N PHE A 587 -13.33 -8.37 -22.23
CA PHE A 587 -14.58 -8.02 -21.55
C PHE A 587 -14.27 -7.30 -20.25
N PHE A 588 -15.10 -6.32 -19.89
CA PHE A 588 -14.88 -5.47 -18.73
C PHE A 588 -16.09 -5.50 -17.80
N SER A 589 -15.85 -5.29 -16.53
CA SER A 589 -16.96 -5.04 -15.60
C SER A 589 -17.57 -3.66 -15.89
N ASN A 590 -18.82 -3.63 -16.32
CA ASN A 590 -19.57 -2.41 -16.58
C ASN A 590 -20.34 -1.96 -15.32
N GLY A 591 -20.30 -0.66 -15.02
CA GLY A 591 -21.07 -0.03 -13.95
C GLY A 591 -20.31 0.16 -12.63
N ASN A 592 -20.91 0.95 -11.75
CA ASN A 592 -20.42 1.12 -10.38
C ASN A 592 -20.78 -0.14 -9.58
N LEU A 593 -19.82 -0.66 -8.83
CA LEU A 593 -20.09 -1.67 -7.80
C LEU A 593 -21.07 -1.09 -6.78
N ALA A 594 -22.14 -1.81 -6.49
CA ALA A 594 -23.19 -1.40 -5.55
C ALA A 594 -22.68 -1.18 -4.13
#